data_cc84ffe5efffbf14909145ef8e031389
#
_entry.id   cc84ffe5efffbf14909145ef8e031389
#
_cell.length_a   1.000
_cell.length_b   1.000
_cell.length_c   1.000
_cell.angle_alpha   90.00
_cell.angle_beta   90.00
_cell.angle_gamma   90.00
#
_symmetry.space_group_name_H-M   'P 1'
#
loop_
_entity.id
_entity.type
_entity.pdbx_description
1 polymer ?
#
loop_
_entity_poly.entity_id
_entity_poly.type
_entity_poly.pdbx_seq_one_letter_code
_entity_poly.pdbx_strand_id
1 'polypeptide(L)'
;MKKIFTPIAILFCSLAAMAQTPEEIVNRMEKTLEEHEDEGIIMTIETKMPLVGTIALKTYTLGDKMRSEGKLMGIDVIIFSDGVTEWTYTSKNNKITIEDESPSSDSSEGGDEEMFFGITDDFDVTLSKETADAWYLTCKKSKNCTDPDVPKTMDLVVSKGTYYPKLLKAKISGVSVAMRDVSFGVKEDYVTFRLSDFPGAKVEDNRGKSKK
;
A
#
# COMPACT_ATOMS: atom_id res chain seq x y z
N MET A 1 -13.16 -4.77 -76.09
CA MET A 1 -13.12 -4.01 -74.81
C MET A 1 -12.89 -5.01 -73.66
N LYS A 2 -11.64 -5.11 -73.14
CA LYS A 2 -11.27 -6.02 -72.06
C LYS A 2 -11.33 -5.22 -70.79
N LYS A 3 -12.26 -5.59 -69.84
CA LYS A 3 -12.35 -5.00 -68.50
C LYS A 3 -11.29 -5.67 -67.58
N ILE A 4 -10.30 -4.89 -67.14
CA ILE A 4 -9.30 -5.32 -66.22
C ILE A 4 -9.89 -5.09 -64.81
N PHE A 5 -10.19 -6.18 -64.08
CA PHE A 5 -10.55 -6.15 -62.67
C PHE A 5 -9.23 -6.18 -61.85
N THR A 6 -8.91 -5.07 -61.22
CA THR A 6 -7.81 -5.00 -60.24
C THR A 6 -8.34 -5.41 -58.88
N PRO A 7 -7.83 -6.48 -58.23
CA PRO A 7 -8.21 -6.79 -56.85
C PRO A 7 -7.48 -5.84 -55.94
N ILE A 8 -8.22 -5.03 -55.20
CA ILE A 8 -7.71 -4.25 -54.06
C ILE A 8 -7.44 -5.24 -52.90
N ALA A 9 -6.19 -5.59 -52.74
CA ALA A 9 -5.73 -6.31 -51.55
C ALA A 9 -5.79 -5.35 -50.37
N ILE A 10 -6.82 -5.47 -49.53
CA ILE A 10 -6.91 -4.77 -48.25
C ILE A 10 -5.94 -5.48 -47.32
N LEU A 11 -4.78 -4.85 -47.13
CA LEU A 11 -3.78 -5.27 -46.14
C LEU A 11 -4.33 -4.93 -44.76
N PHE A 12 -5.01 -5.88 -44.11
CA PHE A 12 -5.29 -5.81 -42.68
C PHE A 12 -3.97 -5.91 -41.95
N CYS A 13 -3.33 -4.77 -41.66
CA CYS A 13 -2.35 -4.68 -40.60
C CYS A 13 -3.08 -4.93 -39.29
N SER A 14 -3.15 -6.19 -38.88
CA SER A 14 -3.46 -6.55 -37.51
C SER A 14 -2.34 -5.95 -36.63
N LEU A 15 -2.58 -4.77 -36.08
CA LEU A 15 -1.90 -4.30 -34.88
C LEU A 15 -2.25 -5.34 -33.83
N ALA A 16 -1.40 -6.36 -33.67
CA ALA A 16 -1.36 -7.16 -32.49
C ALA A 16 -1.00 -6.16 -31.38
N ALA A 17 -2.02 -5.65 -30.69
CA ALA A 17 -1.80 -5.00 -29.40
C ALA A 17 -1.11 -6.09 -28.56
N MET A 18 0.19 -5.95 -28.37
CA MET A 18 0.95 -6.84 -27.50
C MET A 18 0.32 -6.64 -26.10
N ALA A 19 -0.48 -7.63 -25.70
CA ALA A 19 -1.04 -7.64 -24.36
C ALA A 19 0.16 -7.63 -23.39
N GLN A 20 0.17 -6.68 -22.48
CA GLN A 20 1.21 -6.61 -21.43
C GLN A 20 1.17 -7.88 -20.59
N THR A 21 2.34 -8.40 -20.28
CA THR A 21 2.42 -9.54 -19.35
C THR A 21 2.09 -9.11 -17.92
N PRO A 22 1.64 -10.01 -17.05
CA PRO A 22 1.39 -9.69 -15.64
C PRO A 22 2.61 -9.08 -14.95
N GLU A 23 3.79 -9.59 -15.24
CA GLU A 23 5.07 -9.10 -14.70
C GLU A 23 5.39 -7.68 -15.21
N GLU A 24 5.14 -7.38 -16.48
CA GLU A 24 5.31 -6.03 -17.03
C GLU A 24 4.37 -5.02 -16.35
N ILE A 25 3.14 -5.42 -16.01
CA ILE A 25 2.19 -4.57 -15.30
C ILE A 25 2.70 -4.24 -13.91
N VAL A 26 3.20 -5.26 -13.17
CA VAL A 26 3.76 -5.08 -11.82
C VAL A 26 5.00 -4.21 -11.86
N ASN A 27 5.98 -4.52 -12.71
CA ASN A 27 7.22 -3.75 -12.82
C ASN A 27 6.95 -2.28 -13.17
N ARG A 28 5.90 -2.01 -13.98
CA ARG A 28 5.53 -0.65 -14.31
C ARG A 28 4.81 0.06 -13.16
N MET A 29 4.04 -0.66 -12.37
CA MET A 29 3.47 -0.16 -11.13
C MET A 29 4.58 0.23 -10.15
N GLU A 30 5.53 -0.66 -9.88
CA GLU A 30 6.67 -0.41 -8.99
C GLU A 30 7.44 0.83 -9.42
N LYS A 31 7.81 0.91 -10.70
CA LYS A 31 8.48 2.09 -11.26
C LYS A 31 7.67 3.37 -11.09
N THR A 32 6.35 3.30 -11.22
CA THR A 32 5.49 4.48 -11.04
C THR A 32 5.47 4.92 -9.57
N LEU A 33 5.53 3.99 -8.61
CA LEU A 33 5.66 4.30 -7.20
C LEU A 33 7.01 4.97 -6.90
N GLU A 34 8.11 4.43 -7.43
CA GLU A 34 9.46 5.02 -7.32
C GLU A 34 9.51 6.47 -7.86
N GLU A 35 8.86 6.72 -9.01
CA GLU A 35 8.81 8.07 -9.61
C GLU A 35 8.10 9.11 -8.73
N HIS A 36 7.30 8.69 -7.75
CA HIS A 36 6.53 9.54 -6.82
C HIS A 36 6.99 9.43 -5.35
N GLU A 37 8.07 8.72 -5.06
CA GLU A 37 8.56 8.50 -3.69
C GLU A 37 8.75 9.81 -2.90
N ASP A 38 9.33 10.82 -3.52
CA ASP A 38 9.56 12.13 -2.90
C ASP A 38 8.27 12.93 -2.61
N GLU A 39 7.15 12.57 -3.23
CA GLU A 39 5.86 13.24 -3.01
C GLU A 39 5.13 12.74 -1.76
N GLY A 40 5.57 11.61 -1.19
CA GLY A 40 4.91 10.90 -0.11
C GLY A 40 3.62 10.22 -0.55
N ILE A 41 3.25 9.18 0.17
CA ILE A 41 2.14 8.27 -0.17
C ILE A 41 0.96 8.46 0.78
N ILE A 42 -0.24 8.45 0.23
CA ILE A 42 -1.51 8.42 0.96
C ILE A 42 -2.19 7.10 0.62
N MET A 43 -2.58 6.32 1.63
CA MET A 43 -3.29 5.06 1.43
C MET A 43 -4.27 4.78 2.58
N THR A 44 -5.16 3.83 2.38
CA THR A 44 -6.00 3.28 3.44
C THR A 44 -5.53 1.86 3.74
N ILE A 45 -5.11 1.61 4.97
CA ILE A 45 -4.72 0.28 5.45
C ILE A 45 -5.90 -0.30 6.23
N GLU A 46 -6.41 -1.44 5.77
CA GLU A 46 -7.45 -2.19 6.45
C GLU A 46 -6.90 -3.49 7.00
N THR A 47 -7.05 -3.68 8.30
CA THR A 47 -6.69 -4.92 9.00
C THR A 47 -7.95 -5.59 9.52
N LYS A 48 -8.22 -6.81 9.06
CA LYS A 48 -9.33 -7.61 9.53
C LYS A 48 -8.83 -8.68 10.50
N MET A 49 -9.14 -8.45 11.77
CA MET A 49 -8.79 -9.37 12.85
C MET A 49 -9.99 -10.20 13.30
N PRO A 50 -9.79 -11.51 13.62
CA PRO A 50 -10.83 -12.33 14.26
C PRO A 50 -11.29 -11.67 15.57
N LEU A 51 -12.59 -11.67 15.85
CA LEU A 51 -13.23 -11.15 17.08
C LEU A 51 -13.23 -9.61 17.23
N VAL A 52 -12.26 -8.87 16.68
CA VAL A 52 -12.18 -7.40 16.77
C VAL A 52 -12.93 -6.73 15.62
N GLY A 53 -12.95 -7.38 14.45
CA GLY A 53 -13.55 -6.82 13.24
C GLY A 53 -12.51 -6.18 12.31
N THR A 54 -12.96 -5.21 11.51
CA THR A 54 -12.10 -4.49 10.57
C THR A 54 -11.72 -3.14 11.15
N ILE A 55 -10.43 -2.87 11.17
CA ILE A 55 -9.84 -1.56 11.48
C ILE A 55 -9.37 -0.97 10.17
N ALA A 56 -9.75 0.26 9.88
CA ALA A 56 -9.29 1.01 8.71
C ALA A 56 -8.61 2.28 9.19
N LEU A 57 -7.35 2.47 8.79
CA LEU A 57 -6.56 3.66 9.05
C LEU A 57 -6.21 4.32 7.72
N LYS A 58 -6.42 5.62 7.62
CA LYS A 58 -5.88 6.41 6.53
C LYS A 58 -4.48 6.84 6.90
N THR A 59 -3.51 6.41 6.12
CA THR A 59 -2.08 6.59 6.39
C THR A 59 -1.49 7.52 5.35
N TYR A 60 -0.60 8.38 5.82
CA TYR A 60 0.15 9.37 5.06
C TYR A 60 1.61 9.19 5.44
N THR A 61 2.49 8.96 4.45
CA THR A 61 3.94 8.80 4.66
C THR A 61 4.70 9.82 3.82
N LEU A 62 5.79 10.34 4.35
CA LEU A 62 6.72 11.24 3.65
C LEU A 62 8.11 11.07 4.25
N GLY A 63 8.98 10.33 3.56
CA GLY A 63 10.26 9.88 4.12
C GLY A 63 10.02 9.10 5.42
N ASP A 64 10.77 9.42 6.46
CA ASP A 64 10.65 8.76 7.77
C ASP A 64 9.41 9.18 8.58
N LYS A 65 8.60 10.12 8.07
CA LYS A 65 7.43 10.63 8.78
C LYS A 65 6.17 9.93 8.35
N MET A 66 5.34 9.59 9.33
CA MET A 66 4.03 8.96 9.12
C MET A 66 2.96 9.64 9.98
N ARG A 67 1.75 9.67 9.43
CA ARG A 67 0.51 9.89 10.17
C ARG A 67 -0.51 8.86 9.77
N SER A 68 -1.08 8.15 10.73
CA SER A 68 -2.23 7.26 10.52
C SER A 68 -3.40 7.71 11.36
N GLU A 69 -4.60 7.75 10.77
CA GLU A 69 -5.81 8.20 11.48
C GLU A 69 -7.01 7.31 11.16
N GLY A 70 -7.82 7.06 12.16
CA GLY A 70 -9.03 6.27 12.01
C GLY A 70 -9.75 6.01 13.32
N LYS A 71 -10.58 4.98 13.33
CA LYS A 71 -11.35 4.59 14.52
C LYS A 71 -11.02 3.17 14.96
N LEU A 72 -10.65 3.03 16.21
CA LEU A 72 -10.51 1.73 16.86
C LEU A 72 -11.67 1.55 17.85
N MET A 73 -12.57 0.62 17.59
CA MET A 73 -13.77 0.36 18.44
C MET A 73 -14.60 1.64 18.73
N GLY A 74 -14.71 2.53 17.72
CA GLY A 74 -15.46 3.80 17.84
C GLY A 74 -14.68 4.96 18.49
N ILE A 75 -13.44 4.74 18.92
CA ILE A 75 -12.55 5.76 19.48
C ILE A 75 -11.68 6.30 18.36
N ASP A 76 -11.60 7.63 18.21
CA ASP A 76 -10.68 8.22 17.24
C ASP A 76 -9.23 8.03 17.74
N VAL A 77 -8.39 7.52 16.86
CA VAL A 77 -6.97 7.30 17.08
C VAL A 77 -6.21 8.02 15.97
N ILE A 78 -5.17 8.76 16.37
CA ILE A 78 -4.22 9.37 15.43
C ILE A 78 -2.82 8.99 15.91
N ILE A 79 -2.05 8.41 15.01
CA ILE A 79 -0.68 7.97 15.26
C ILE A 79 0.23 8.84 14.40
N PHE A 80 1.30 9.37 14.98
CA PHE A 80 2.39 10.00 14.24
C PHE A 80 3.68 9.24 14.54
N SER A 81 4.57 9.18 13.56
CA SER A 81 5.95 8.73 13.72
C SER A 81 6.90 9.65 12.96
N ASP A 82 8.14 9.76 13.45
CA ASP A 82 9.25 10.42 12.75
C ASP A 82 10.44 9.46 12.52
N GLY A 83 10.19 8.15 12.62
CA GLY A 83 11.21 7.11 12.50
C GLY A 83 12.00 6.86 13.79
N VAL A 84 11.76 7.65 14.85
CA VAL A 84 12.43 7.53 16.16
C VAL A 84 11.43 7.51 17.30
N THR A 85 10.40 8.33 17.20
CA THR A 85 9.37 8.52 18.23
C THR A 85 7.99 8.32 17.64
N GLU A 86 7.15 7.60 18.36
CA GLU A 86 5.72 7.46 18.07
C GLU A 86 4.89 8.30 19.03
N TRP A 87 3.91 9.04 18.51
CA TRP A 87 2.89 9.78 19.27
C TRP A 87 1.52 9.21 18.95
N THR A 88 0.88 8.58 19.91
CA THR A 88 -0.47 8.04 19.77
C THR A 88 -1.48 8.89 20.53
N TYR A 89 -2.35 9.62 19.80
CA TYR A 89 -3.50 10.30 20.37
C TYR A 89 -4.72 9.40 20.39
N THR A 90 -5.46 9.42 21.53
CA THR A 90 -6.76 8.75 21.68
C THR A 90 -7.82 9.71 22.18
N SER A 91 -8.97 9.82 21.50
CA SER A 91 -10.06 10.72 21.86
C SER A 91 -10.77 10.32 23.15
N LYS A 92 -10.81 9.04 23.50
CA LYS A 92 -11.50 8.52 24.69
C LYS A 92 -11.11 9.22 25.99
N ASN A 93 -9.82 9.49 26.16
CA ASN A 93 -9.27 10.09 27.39
C ASN A 93 -8.63 11.44 27.13
N ASN A 94 -8.74 11.97 25.90
CA ASN A 94 -7.99 13.12 25.40
C ASN A 94 -6.51 13.01 25.81
N LYS A 95 -5.86 11.93 25.37
CA LYS A 95 -4.52 11.55 25.83
C LYS A 95 -3.59 11.34 24.65
N ILE A 96 -2.35 11.78 24.81
CA ILE A 96 -1.22 11.47 23.94
C ILE A 96 -0.25 10.57 24.70
N THR A 97 0.09 9.45 24.13
CA THR A 97 1.16 8.58 24.60
C THR A 97 2.36 8.76 23.67
N ILE A 98 3.55 8.93 24.25
CA ILE A 98 4.81 9.07 23.52
C ILE A 98 5.66 7.85 23.84
N GLU A 99 6.10 7.14 22.81
CA GLU A 99 6.93 5.94 22.93
C GLU A 99 8.15 6.06 22.02
N ASP A 100 9.23 5.36 22.37
CA ASP A 100 10.27 5.12 21.36
C ASP A 100 9.67 4.25 20.27
N GLU A 101 9.91 4.59 19.01
CA GLU A 101 9.50 3.72 17.92
C GLU A 101 10.19 2.38 18.11
N SER A 102 9.41 1.38 18.45
CA SER A 102 9.93 0.02 18.49
C SER A 102 10.20 -0.37 17.05
N PRO A 103 11.38 -0.88 16.70
CA PRO A 103 11.48 -1.64 15.48
C PRO A 103 10.40 -2.70 15.61
N SER A 104 9.32 -2.49 14.85
CA SER A 104 8.17 -3.41 14.91
C SER A 104 8.75 -4.79 14.63
N SER A 105 8.54 -5.72 15.55
CA SER A 105 9.00 -7.11 15.42
C SER A 105 8.35 -7.84 14.23
N ASP A 106 7.55 -7.12 13.44
CA ASP A 106 6.83 -7.57 12.26
C ASP A 106 6.99 -6.64 11.04
N SER A 107 7.67 -5.50 11.13
CA SER A 107 8.11 -4.79 9.95
C SER A 107 9.54 -5.25 9.66
N SER A 108 9.69 -6.10 8.67
CA SER A 108 10.89 -6.14 7.83
C SER A 108 11.40 -4.69 7.68
N GLU A 109 12.71 -4.48 7.68
CA GLU A 109 13.43 -3.17 7.65
C GLU A 109 13.04 -2.23 6.49
N GLY A 110 11.81 -2.17 6.09
CA GLY A 110 11.18 -1.35 5.09
C GLY A 110 9.75 -1.09 5.49
N GLY A 111 9.34 0.15 5.48
CA GLY A 111 7.99 0.57 5.84
C GLY A 111 6.92 -0.09 4.97
N ASP A 112 5.65 0.22 5.22
CA ASP A 112 4.49 -0.28 4.45
C ASP A 112 4.63 -0.11 2.91
N GLU A 113 5.56 0.72 2.48
CA GLU A 113 5.92 0.96 1.07
C GLU A 113 6.60 -0.26 0.43
N GLU A 114 7.47 -1.00 1.15
CA GLU A 114 8.16 -2.19 0.63
C GLU A 114 7.20 -3.30 0.20
N MET A 115 5.98 -3.34 0.72
CA MET A 115 4.98 -4.34 0.29
C MET A 115 4.58 -4.20 -1.18
N PHE A 116 4.87 -3.06 -1.81
CA PHE A 116 4.60 -2.83 -3.23
C PHE A 116 5.79 -3.09 -4.14
N PHE A 117 6.97 -3.40 -3.58
CA PHE A 117 8.21 -3.60 -4.32
C PHE A 117 8.69 -5.06 -4.25
N GLY A 118 9.44 -5.49 -5.26
CA GLY A 118 9.98 -6.85 -5.33
C GLY A 118 8.91 -7.95 -5.52
N ILE A 119 7.69 -7.57 -5.91
CA ILE A 119 6.58 -8.54 -6.04
C ILE A 119 6.94 -9.63 -7.04
N THR A 120 7.59 -9.31 -8.14
CA THR A 120 7.96 -10.29 -9.17
C THR A 120 9.11 -11.20 -8.76
N ASP A 121 9.89 -10.83 -7.74
CA ASP A 121 10.97 -11.65 -7.20
C ASP A 121 10.42 -12.76 -6.28
N ASP A 122 9.41 -12.43 -5.52
CA ASP A 122 8.82 -13.31 -4.51
C ASP A 122 7.59 -14.09 -4.98
N PHE A 123 6.93 -13.62 -6.05
CA PHE A 123 5.66 -14.21 -6.50
C PHE A 123 5.63 -14.55 -7.99
N ASP A 124 5.00 -15.66 -8.29
CA ASP A 124 4.51 -15.99 -9.63
C ASP A 124 3.21 -15.20 -9.87
N VAL A 125 3.24 -14.22 -10.78
CA VAL A 125 2.11 -13.31 -11.04
C VAL A 125 1.25 -13.82 -12.19
N THR A 126 -0.07 -13.80 -12.03
CA THR A 126 -1.02 -14.21 -13.07
C THR A 126 -2.15 -13.18 -13.22
N LEU A 127 -2.55 -12.89 -14.45
CA LEU A 127 -3.73 -12.07 -14.73
C LEU A 127 -4.99 -12.89 -14.50
N SER A 128 -5.76 -12.54 -13.48
CA SER A 128 -7.01 -13.24 -13.13
C SER A 128 -8.24 -12.62 -13.79
N LYS A 129 -8.23 -11.29 -14.02
CA LYS A 129 -9.31 -10.54 -14.66
C LYS A 129 -8.77 -9.23 -15.22
N GLU A 130 -9.39 -8.75 -16.28
CA GLU A 130 -9.15 -7.46 -16.89
C GLU A 130 -10.47 -6.71 -17.09
N THR A 131 -10.47 -5.40 -16.77
CA THR A 131 -11.58 -4.49 -17.03
C THR A 131 -11.11 -3.32 -17.92
N ALA A 132 -12.00 -2.38 -18.24
CA ALA A 132 -11.63 -1.20 -18.99
C ALA A 132 -10.62 -0.32 -18.24
N ASP A 133 -10.64 -0.32 -16.91
CA ASP A 133 -9.90 0.61 -16.04
C ASP A 133 -8.86 -0.06 -15.12
N ALA A 134 -8.80 -1.39 -15.06
CA ALA A 134 -7.89 -2.09 -14.16
C ALA A 134 -7.52 -3.51 -14.60
N TRP A 135 -6.34 -3.94 -14.18
CA TRP A 135 -5.89 -5.32 -14.16
C TRP A 135 -6.03 -5.90 -12.77
N TYR A 136 -6.54 -7.12 -12.68
CA TYR A 136 -6.67 -7.90 -11.45
C TYR A 136 -5.66 -9.04 -11.52
N LEU A 137 -4.68 -9.02 -10.63
CA LEU A 137 -3.58 -9.95 -10.58
C LEU A 137 -3.69 -10.82 -9.34
N THR A 138 -3.34 -12.10 -9.49
CA THR A 138 -3.15 -13.01 -8.37
C THR A 138 -1.67 -13.37 -8.32
N CYS A 139 -1.04 -13.06 -7.19
CA CYS A 139 0.35 -13.32 -6.91
C CYS A 139 0.43 -14.55 -6.00
N LYS A 140 1.09 -15.61 -6.43
CA LYS A 140 1.32 -16.82 -5.64
C LYS A 140 2.79 -16.86 -5.27
N LYS A 141 3.08 -17.05 -3.98
CA LYS A 141 4.47 -17.18 -3.51
C LYS A 141 5.26 -18.15 -4.38
N SER A 142 6.37 -17.67 -4.93
CA SER A 142 7.26 -18.46 -5.77
C SER A 142 7.85 -19.62 -4.98
N LYS A 143 8.13 -20.73 -5.65
CA LYS A 143 8.82 -21.89 -5.03
C LYS A 143 10.23 -21.55 -4.57
N ASN A 144 10.84 -20.53 -5.17
CA ASN A 144 12.18 -20.09 -4.85
C ASN A 144 12.21 -19.10 -3.66
N CYS A 145 11.09 -18.49 -3.32
CA CYS A 145 10.98 -17.62 -2.15
C CYS A 145 10.92 -18.44 -0.87
N THR A 146 12.00 -18.39 -0.08
CA THR A 146 12.15 -19.14 1.17
C THR A 146 11.76 -18.33 2.41
N ASP A 147 11.49 -17.03 2.24
CA ASP A 147 11.12 -16.14 3.33
C ASP A 147 9.77 -16.56 3.95
N PRO A 148 9.72 -16.93 5.25
CA PRO A 148 8.49 -17.37 5.90
C PRO A 148 7.44 -16.28 6.04
N ASP A 149 7.84 -14.99 6.03
CA ASP A 149 6.96 -13.84 6.25
C ASP A 149 6.24 -13.42 4.98
N VAL A 150 6.74 -13.80 3.80
CA VAL A 150 6.04 -13.59 2.53
C VAL A 150 4.76 -14.40 2.47
N PRO A 151 3.58 -13.76 2.26
CA PRO A 151 2.29 -14.42 2.25
C PRO A 151 2.19 -15.45 1.10
N LYS A 152 1.45 -16.54 1.32
CA LYS A 152 1.28 -17.60 0.29
C LYS A 152 0.61 -17.11 -0.98
N THR A 153 -0.29 -16.13 -0.82
CA THR A 153 -1.03 -15.52 -1.93
C THR A 153 -1.33 -14.07 -1.62
N MET A 154 -1.33 -13.25 -2.67
CA MET A 154 -1.70 -11.84 -2.62
C MET A 154 -2.57 -11.51 -3.82
N ASP A 155 -3.60 -10.71 -3.63
CA ASP A 155 -4.41 -10.13 -4.70
C ASP A 155 -3.96 -8.69 -4.92
N LEU A 156 -3.69 -8.33 -6.17
CA LEU A 156 -3.27 -7.01 -6.58
C LEU A 156 -4.21 -6.47 -7.67
N VAL A 157 -4.63 -5.23 -7.54
CA VAL A 157 -5.40 -4.51 -8.58
C VAL A 157 -4.64 -3.27 -8.98
N VAL A 158 -4.32 -3.15 -10.27
CA VAL A 158 -3.54 -2.03 -10.83
C VAL A 158 -4.41 -1.23 -11.80
N SER A 159 -4.36 0.09 -11.69
CA SER A 159 -5.05 1.02 -12.59
C SER A 159 -4.41 1.03 -13.98
N LYS A 160 -5.20 0.94 -15.05
CA LYS A 160 -4.72 1.04 -16.43
C LYS A 160 -4.28 2.46 -16.82
N GLY A 161 -4.87 3.48 -16.21
CA GLY A 161 -4.57 4.87 -16.58
C GLY A 161 -3.26 5.38 -15.96
N THR A 162 -3.01 5.03 -14.72
CA THR A 162 -1.92 5.58 -13.92
C THR A 162 -0.88 4.55 -13.50
N TYR A 163 -1.16 3.26 -13.60
CA TYR A 163 -0.43 2.16 -12.97
C TYR A 163 -0.38 2.22 -11.43
N TYR A 164 -1.20 3.05 -10.79
CA TYR A 164 -1.30 3.06 -9.34
C TYR A 164 -1.96 1.79 -8.83
N PRO A 165 -1.48 1.23 -7.71
CA PRO A 165 -2.17 0.14 -7.04
C PRO A 165 -3.51 0.65 -6.46
N LYS A 166 -4.61 0.03 -6.89
CA LYS A 166 -5.96 0.29 -6.34
C LYS A 166 -6.26 -0.57 -5.12
N LEU A 167 -5.67 -1.75 -5.06
CA LEU A 167 -5.81 -2.71 -3.98
C LEU A 167 -4.59 -3.62 -3.96
N LEU A 168 -4.02 -3.80 -2.80
CA LEU A 168 -3.15 -4.93 -2.46
C LEU A 168 -3.79 -5.61 -1.26
N LYS A 169 -3.99 -6.92 -1.33
CA LYS A 169 -4.61 -7.68 -0.24
C LYS A 169 -3.89 -8.99 -0.02
N ALA A 170 -3.47 -9.21 1.21
CA ALA A 170 -2.79 -10.42 1.62
C ALA A 170 -3.37 -10.98 2.92
N LYS A 171 -3.02 -12.22 3.24
CA LYS A 171 -3.29 -12.83 4.53
C LYS A 171 -1.96 -13.21 5.17
N ILE A 172 -1.61 -12.52 6.25
CA ILE A 172 -0.35 -12.66 6.98
C ILE A 172 -0.68 -13.20 8.37
N SER A 173 -0.12 -14.33 8.76
CA SER A 173 -0.30 -14.94 10.09
C SER A 173 -1.77 -15.04 10.55
N GLY A 174 -2.69 -15.27 9.60
CA GLY A 174 -4.13 -15.39 9.87
C GLY A 174 -4.91 -14.08 9.87
N VAL A 175 -4.23 -12.94 9.82
CA VAL A 175 -4.81 -11.60 9.70
C VAL A 175 -4.92 -11.21 8.22
N SER A 176 -6.05 -10.66 7.82
CA SER A 176 -6.19 -10.12 6.46
C SER A 176 -5.82 -8.64 6.47
N VAL A 177 -4.82 -8.28 5.69
CA VAL A 177 -4.40 -6.90 5.47
C VAL A 177 -4.76 -6.50 4.05
N ALA A 178 -5.29 -5.29 3.87
CA ALA A 178 -5.53 -4.71 2.57
C ALA A 178 -5.08 -3.25 2.57
N MET A 179 -4.34 -2.87 1.54
CA MET A 179 -3.98 -1.48 1.23
C MET A 179 -4.76 -1.04 0.01
N ARG A 180 -5.33 0.15 0.05
CA ARG A 180 -6.15 0.67 -1.05
C ARG A 180 -6.07 2.20 -1.15
N ASP A 181 -6.63 2.71 -2.23
CA ASP A 181 -6.80 4.16 -2.48
C ASP A 181 -5.47 4.92 -2.48
N VAL A 182 -4.43 4.30 -3.06
CA VAL A 182 -3.09 4.89 -3.13
C VAL A 182 -3.12 6.16 -4.00
N SER A 183 -2.58 7.23 -3.44
CA SER A 183 -2.34 8.52 -4.09
C SER A 183 -1.13 9.20 -3.49
N PHE A 184 -0.64 10.30 -4.10
CA PHE A 184 0.59 10.98 -3.73
C PHE A 184 0.33 12.44 -3.36
N GLY A 185 1.35 13.13 -2.85
CA GLY A 185 1.31 14.56 -2.55
C GLY A 185 1.03 14.86 -1.08
N VAL A 186 1.77 14.24 -0.17
CA VAL A 186 1.72 14.51 1.26
C VAL A 186 2.43 15.82 1.60
N LYS A 187 1.81 16.67 2.41
CA LYS A 187 2.44 17.87 2.93
C LYS A 187 3.16 17.54 4.24
N GLU A 188 4.39 18.02 4.39
CA GLU A 188 5.20 17.77 5.59
C GLU A 188 4.49 18.20 6.89
N ASP A 189 3.81 19.35 6.87
CA ASP A 189 3.02 19.82 8.01
C ASP A 189 1.97 18.83 8.48
N TYR A 190 1.45 18.00 7.58
CA TYR A 190 0.38 17.05 7.89
C TYR A 190 0.89 15.81 8.63
N VAL A 191 2.12 15.40 8.36
CA VAL A 191 2.77 14.23 9.01
C VAL A 191 3.66 14.63 10.18
N THR A 192 3.77 15.93 10.48
CA THR A 192 4.57 16.42 11.60
C THR A 192 3.70 16.57 12.85
N PHE A 193 4.05 15.86 13.92
CA PHE A 193 3.35 15.99 15.22
C PHE A 193 3.54 17.39 15.82
N ARG A 194 2.43 17.97 16.29
CA ARG A 194 2.44 19.22 17.06
C ARG A 194 1.47 19.09 18.24
N LEU A 195 1.98 19.27 19.44
CA LEU A 195 1.14 19.22 20.65
C LEU A 195 0.02 20.28 20.65
N SER A 196 0.24 21.42 19.98
CA SER A 196 -0.76 22.48 19.83
C SER A 196 -2.05 22.04 19.13
N ASP A 197 -1.99 20.98 18.32
CA ASP A 197 -3.14 20.46 17.56
C ASP A 197 -4.08 19.64 18.47
N PHE A 198 -3.65 19.35 19.71
CA PHE A 198 -4.39 18.55 20.70
C PHE A 198 -4.62 19.34 22.00
N PRO A 199 -5.44 20.40 21.99
CA PRO A 199 -5.62 21.26 23.15
C PRO A 199 -6.19 20.50 24.35
N GLY A 200 -5.52 20.66 25.50
CA GLY A 200 -5.93 20.01 26.75
C GLY A 200 -5.66 18.51 26.83
N ALA A 201 -4.95 17.94 25.87
CA ALA A 201 -4.57 16.53 25.93
C ALA A 201 -3.61 16.27 27.08
N LYS A 202 -3.82 15.15 27.78
CA LYS A 202 -2.87 14.64 28.79
C LYS A 202 -1.74 13.94 28.08
N VAL A 203 -0.51 14.32 28.38
CA VAL A 203 0.70 13.70 27.81
C VAL A 203 1.27 12.68 28.77
N GLU A 204 1.50 11.47 28.29
CA GLU A 204 2.23 10.41 28.98
C GLU A 204 3.45 10.01 28.15
N ASP A 205 4.63 10.32 28.66
CA ASP A 205 5.91 9.99 28.02
C ASP A 205 6.45 8.67 28.60
N ASN A 206 6.54 7.67 27.74
CA ASN A 206 6.99 6.32 28.06
C ASN A 206 8.35 5.97 27.44
N ARG A 207 9.01 6.93 26.78
CA ARG A 207 10.30 6.69 26.13
C ARG A 207 11.34 6.23 27.16
N GLY A 208 12.22 5.33 26.74
CA GLY A 208 13.23 4.72 27.60
C GLY A 208 12.67 3.78 28.68
N LYS A 209 11.35 3.54 28.73
CA LYS A 209 10.76 2.57 29.63
C LYS A 209 10.70 1.21 28.95
N SER A 210 11.55 0.29 29.41
CA SER A 210 11.49 -1.11 28.92
C SER A 210 10.07 -1.66 29.10
N LYS A 211 9.45 -2.14 28.03
CA LYS A 211 8.18 -2.90 28.12
C LYS A 211 8.50 -4.16 28.92
N LYS A 212 8.02 -4.26 30.19
CA LYS A 212 8.13 -5.45 31.02
C LYS A 212 7.18 -6.54 30.54
#